data_f748465a5f8bb9bb4ca42ecc38bff78e
#
_entry.id   f748465a5f8bb9bb4ca42ecc38bff78e
#
_cell.length_a   1.000
_cell.length_b   1.000
_cell.length_c   1.000
_cell.angle_alpha   90.00
_cell.angle_beta   90.00
_cell.angle_gamma   90.00
#
_symmetry.space_group_name_H-M   'P 1'
#
loop_
_entity.id
_entity.type
_entity.pdbx_description
1 polymer ?
#
loop_
_entity_poly.entity_id
_entity_poly.type
_entity_poly.pdbx_seq_one_letter_code
_entity_poly.pdbx_strand_id
1 'polypeptide(L)'
;MQRYPTKQIKIRDVLIGGDAPISVQSMTFSKTKDVKGTLEQIQRLYFAGCDIVRCAVFDKEDASALKQIVAGSPIPVVADIHFNHTYALIVSEFVDAIRINPGNIGSAKNIKAVVDACKQRNLPIRIGVNSGSLEKQFEDRYGRTVEAMVESALYNI
;
A
#
# COMPACT_ATOMS: atom_id res chain seq x y z
N MET A 1 -4.61 -25.46 -10.89
CA MET A 1 -3.67 -24.43 -11.38
C MET A 1 -2.49 -24.39 -10.41
N GLN A 2 -1.28 -24.67 -10.87
CA GLN A 2 -0.09 -24.64 -10.01
C GLN A 2 0.32 -23.18 -9.81
N ARG A 3 0.45 -22.73 -8.55
CA ARG A 3 0.92 -21.36 -8.24
C ARG A 3 2.41 -21.25 -8.49
N TYR A 4 2.85 -20.11 -9.00
CA TYR A 4 4.27 -19.76 -9.03
C TYR A 4 4.81 -19.69 -7.60
N PRO A 5 5.99 -20.27 -7.31
CA PRO A 5 6.62 -20.14 -6.01
C PRO A 5 6.99 -18.67 -5.77
N THR A 6 6.46 -18.10 -4.70
CA THR A 6 6.73 -16.71 -4.29
C THR A 6 7.26 -16.70 -2.87
N LYS A 7 8.05 -15.67 -2.53
CA LYS A 7 8.47 -15.44 -1.16
C LYS A 7 7.26 -15.09 -0.31
N GLN A 8 7.10 -15.76 0.83
CA GLN A 8 6.05 -15.43 1.79
C GLN A 8 6.40 -14.18 2.56
N ILE A 9 5.45 -13.26 2.68
CA ILE A 9 5.52 -12.06 3.51
C ILE A 9 4.37 -12.06 4.50
N LYS A 10 4.44 -11.19 5.52
CA LYS A 10 3.43 -11.08 6.56
C LYS A 10 3.00 -9.62 6.72
N ILE A 11 1.69 -9.38 6.71
CA ILE A 11 1.10 -8.09 7.05
C ILE A 11 0.32 -8.28 8.34
N ARG A 12 0.83 -7.79 9.47
CA ARG A 12 0.38 -8.07 10.83
C ARG A 12 0.28 -9.59 11.08
N ASP A 13 -0.88 -10.18 10.99
CA ASP A 13 -1.19 -11.61 11.18
C ASP A 13 -1.53 -12.35 9.88
N VAL A 14 -1.70 -11.65 8.77
CA VAL A 14 -2.05 -12.22 7.46
C VAL A 14 -0.80 -12.57 6.66
N LEU A 15 -0.69 -13.84 6.25
CA LEU A 15 0.38 -14.33 5.37
C LEU A 15 0.00 -14.14 3.90
N ILE A 16 0.95 -13.68 3.08
CA ILE A 16 0.77 -13.47 1.64
C ILE A 16 1.92 -14.14 0.88
N GLY A 17 1.59 -14.86 -0.19
CA GLY A 17 2.58 -15.58 -0.99
C GLY A 17 2.96 -16.94 -0.40
N GLY A 18 3.89 -17.64 -1.05
CA GLY A 18 4.19 -19.03 -0.73
C GLY A 18 2.93 -19.91 -0.81
N ASP A 19 2.77 -20.77 0.19
CA ASP A 19 1.60 -21.65 0.31
C ASP A 19 0.43 -21.06 1.10
N ALA A 20 0.50 -19.77 1.46
CA ALA A 20 -0.58 -19.10 2.18
C ALA A 20 -1.90 -19.11 1.37
N PRO A 21 -3.07 -19.14 2.04
CA PRO A 21 -4.35 -18.92 1.39
C PRO A 21 -4.39 -17.60 0.62
N ILE A 22 -5.31 -17.49 -0.35
CA ILE A 22 -5.55 -16.22 -1.03
C ILE A 22 -6.23 -15.27 -0.05
N SER A 23 -5.59 -14.14 0.24
CA SER A 23 -6.16 -13.09 1.08
C SER A 23 -7.09 -12.18 0.30
N VAL A 24 -8.18 -11.75 0.93
CA VAL A 24 -9.15 -10.80 0.37
C VAL A 24 -8.82 -9.40 0.89
N GLN A 25 -8.54 -8.47 -0.02
CA GLN A 25 -8.29 -7.08 0.32
C GLN A 25 -9.34 -6.16 -0.30
N SER A 26 -9.84 -5.22 0.49
CA SER A 26 -10.72 -4.14 0.04
C SER A 26 -10.14 -2.76 0.37
N MET A 27 -10.80 -1.71 -0.09
CA MET A 27 -10.43 -0.32 0.17
C MET A 27 -11.61 0.45 0.74
N THR A 28 -11.36 1.35 1.69
CA THR A 28 -12.39 2.25 2.23
C THR A 28 -12.76 3.34 1.22
N PHE A 29 -14.03 3.75 1.21
CA PHE A 29 -14.53 4.92 0.46
C PHE A 29 -14.64 6.16 1.33
N SER A 30 -14.75 5.97 2.66
CA SER A 30 -14.78 7.06 3.62
C SER A 30 -13.49 7.89 3.53
N LYS A 31 -13.58 9.16 3.81
CA LYS A 31 -12.39 9.99 3.99
C LYS A 31 -11.63 9.47 5.21
N THR A 32 -10.36 9.17 5.08
CA THR A 32 -9.55 8.56 6.14
C THR A 32 -9.53 9.41 7.42
N LYS A 33 -9.59 10.73 7.30
CA LYS A 33 -9.73 11.65 8.44
C LYS A 33 -11.04 11.55 9.21
N ASP A 34 -12.09 10.97 8.63
CA ASP A 34 -13.30 10.55 9.36
C ASP A 34 -13.04 9.18 10.01
N VAL A 35 -12.37 9.20 11.16
CA VAL A 35 -11.97 7.99 11.90
C VAL A 35 -13.17 7.09 12.19
N LYS A 36 -14.27 7.67 12.67
CA LYS A 36 -15.47 6.90 13.04
C LYS A 36 -16.09 6.22 11.83
N GLY A 37 -16.38 6.97 10.77
CA GLY A 37 -16.96 6.42 9.54
C GLY A 37 -16.05 5.40 8.88
N THR A 38 -14.73 5.60 8.94
CA THR A 38 -13.74 4.66 8.41
C THR A 38 -13.73 3.35 9.21
N LEU A 39 -13.74 3.42 10.54
CA LEU A 39 -13.79 2.22 11.40
C LEU A 39 -15.11 1.45 11.23
N GLU A 40 -16.25 2.13 11.13
CA GLU A 40 -17.53 1.49 10.84
C GLU A 40 -17.51 0.76 9.48
N GLN A 41 -16.87 1.35 8.47
CA GLN A 41 -16.71 0.69 7.17
C GLN A 41 -15.76 -0.51 7.25
N ILE A 42 -14.64 -0.40 7.95
CA ILE A 42 -13.71 -1.51 8.17
C ILE A 42 -14.41 -2.67 8.88
N GLN A 43 -15.23 -2.37 9.88
CA GLN A 43 -15.98 -3.39 10.60
C GLN A 43 -16.95 -4.17 9.68
N ARG A 44 -17.64 -3.46 8.78
CA ARG A 44 -18.51 -4.12 7.76
C ARG A 44 -17.68 -4.99 6.80
N LEU A 45 -16.51 -4.52 6.36
CA LEU A 45 -15.62 -5.29 5.49
C LEU A 45 -15.11 -6.56 6.20
N TYR A 46 -14.72 -6.43 7.47
CA TYR A 46 -14.29 -7.58 8.29
C TYR A 46 -15.39 -8.64 8.39
N PHE A 47 -16.61 -8.27 8.71
CA PHE A 47 -17.74 -9.21 8.77
C PHE A 47 -18.09 -9.83 7.41
N ALA A 48 -17.75 -9.15 6.32
CA ALA A 48 -17.91 -9.69 4.96
C ALA A 48 -16.75 -10.63 4.54
N GLY A 49 -15.78 -10.90 5.43
CA GLY A 49 -14.65 -11.80 5.16
C GLY A 49 -13.43 -11.12 4.51
N CYS A 50 -13.28 -9.81 4.69
CA CYS A 50 -12.09 -9.09 4.25
C CYS A 50 -10.94 -9.34 5.23
N ASP A 51 -9.77 -9.74 4.72
CA ASP A 51 -8.57 -10.02 5.53
C ASP A 51 -7.70 -8.79 5.74
N ILE A 52 -7.69 -7.85 4.78
CA ILE A 52 -6.82 -6.67 4.77
C ILE A 52 -7.60 -5.48 4.25
N VAL A 53 -7.50 -4.32 4.88
CA VAL A 53 -8.09 -3.09 4.38
C VAL A 53 -7.03 -2.07 3.95
N ARG A 54 -7.34 -1.29 2.91
CA ARG A 54 -6.51 -0.20 2.43
C ARG A 54 -7.23 1.12 2.61
N CYS A 55 -6.53 2.10 3.21
CA CYS A 55 -7.03 3.46 3.43
C CYS A 55 -6.15 4.46 2.68
N ALA A 56 -6.76 5.39 1.93
CA ALA A 56 -6.04 6.42 1.20
C ALA A 56 -5.47 7.50 2.13
N VAL A 57 -4.30 8.03 1.80
CA VAL A 57 -3.65 9.14 2.53
C VAL A 57 -3.34 10.25 1.54
N PHE A 58 -4.15 11.28 1.54
CA PHE A 58 -4.01 12.44 0.65
C PHE A 58 -3.34 13.62 1.34
N ASP A 59 -3.56 13.79 2.65
CA ASP A 59 -3.11 14.93 3.42
C ASP A 59 -2.59 14.52 4.83
N LYS A 60 -2.14 15.52 5.59
CA LYS A 60 -1.61 15.33 6.94
C LYS A 60 -2.71 14.88 7.92
N GLU A 61 -3.94 15.28 7.70
CA GLU A 61 -5.07 14.91 8.55
C GLU A 61 -5.37 13.42 8.40
N ASP A 62 -5.38 12.91 7.15
CA ASP A 62 -5.51 11.49 6.87
C ASP A 62 -4.37 10.68 7.53
N ALA A 63 -3.12 11.14 7.37
CA ALA A 63 -1.97 10.47 7.98
C ALA A 63 -2.08 10.41 9.51
N SER A 64 -2.56 11.48 10.15
CA SER A 64 -2.74 11.52 11.60
C SER A 64 -3.88 10.62 12.08
N ALA A 65 -4.99 10.59 11.34
CA ALA A 65 -6.17 9.77 11.63
C ALA A 65 -5.88 8.27 11.58
N LEU A 66 -4.99 7.84 10.67
CA LEU A 66 -4.64 6.43 10.52
C LEU A 66 -4.13 5.79 11.80
N LYS A 67 -3.47 6.53 12.69
CA LYS A 67 -3.00 5.98 13.97
C LYS A 67 -4.16 5.43 14.81
N GLN A 68 -5.28 6.16 14.84
CA GLN A 68 -6.49 5.72 15.57
C GLN A 68 -7.19 4.59 14.81
N ILE A 69 -7.22 4.65 13.48
CA ILE A 69 -7.83 3.63 12.64
C ILE A 69 -7.09 2.29 12.80
N VAL A 70 -5.76 2.29 12.76
CA VAL A 70 -4.95 1.07 12.96
C VAL A 70 -5.20 0.48 14.35
N ALA A 71 -5.25 1.32 15.39
CA ALA A 71 -5.52 0.86 16.75
C ALA A 71 -6.93 0.26 16.94
N GLY A 72 -7.92 0.74 16.20
CA GLY A 72 -9.31 0.26 16.27
C GLY A 72 -9.70 -0.79 15.22
N SER A 73 -8.82 -1.09 14.27
CA SER A 73 -9.12 -2.01 13.17
C SER A 73 -8.93 -3.48 13.58
N PRO A 74 -9.95 -4.35 13.37
CA PRO A 74 -9.82 -5.79 13.60
C PRO A 74 -8.91 -6.48 12.57
N ILE A 75 -8.66 -5.87 11.41
CA ILE A 75 -7.84 -6.41 10.32
C ILE A 75 -6.68 -5.46 9.98
N PRO A 76 -5.59 -5.97 9.37
CA PRO A 76 -4.44 -5.16 8.96
C PRO A 76 -4.83 -3.98 8.08
N VAL A 77 -4.18 -2.84 8.32
CA VAL A 77 -4.41 -1.59 7.58
C VAL A 77 -3.22 -1.24 6.72
N VAL A 78 -3.44 -1.14 5.41
CA VAL A 78 -2.46 -0.67 4.42
C VAL A 78 -2.67 0.81 4.14
N ALA A 79 -1.66 1.63 4.37
CA ALA A 79 -1.68 3.04 3.97
C ALA A 79 -1.40 3.18 2.47
N ASP A 80 -2.33 3.75 1.73
CA ASP A 80 -2.19 4.01 0.29
C ASP A 80 -1.70 5.44 0.06
N ILE A 81 -0.41 5.59 -0.20
CA ILE A 81 0.24 6.88 -0.38
C ILE A 81 0.20 7.27 -1.86
N HIS A 82 -0.51 8.34 -2.18
CA HIS A 82 -0.70 8.74 -3.56
C HIS A 82 0.43 9.61 -4.11
N PHE A 83 0.89 10.65 -3.38
CA PHE A 83 1.82 11.63 -3.95
C PHE A 83 2.99 12.02 -3.02
N ASN A 84 2.75 12.19 -1.74
CA ASN A 84 3.74 12.77 -0.84
C ASN A 84 4.44 11.72 0.02
N HIS A 85 5.73 11.47 -0.26
CA HIS A 85 6.55 10.52 0.50
C HIS A 85 6.64 10.84 1.99
N THR A 86 6.49 12.13 2.40
CA THR A 86 6.53 12.51 3.81
C THR A 86 5.42 11.84 4.61
N TYR A 87 4.24 11.66 4.00
CA TYR A 87 3.15 10.94 4.67
C TYR A 87 3.49 9.45 4.83
N ALA A 88 4.17 8.85 3.85
CA ALA A 88 4.67 7.47 3.99
C ALA A 88 5.61 7.34 5.19
N LEU A 89 6.53 8.30 5.39
CA LEU A 89 7.43 8.30 6.54
C LEU A 89 6.67 8.42 7.88
N ILE A 90 5.67 9.30 7.95
CA ILE A 90 4.85 9.47 9.14
C ILE A 90 4.09 8.19 9.48
N VAL A 91 3.37 7.61 8.49
CA VAL A 91 2.51 6.46 8.74
C VAL A 91 3.28 5.16 8.92
N SER A 92 4.52 5.06 8.40
CA SER A 92 5.36 3.89 8.59
C SER A 92 5.60 3.53 10.05
N GLU A 93 5.42 4.50 10.95
CA GLU A 93 5.58 4.31 12.39
C GLU A 93 4.52 3.40 13.04
N PHE A 94 3.36 3.21 12.41
CA PHE A 94 2.23 2.52 13.07
C PHE A 94 1.32 1.69 12.15
N VAL A 95 1.45 1.79 10.82
CA VAL A 95 0.63 0.96 9.90
C VAL A 95 1.19 -0.45 9.73
N ASP A 96 0.37 -1.35 9.18
CA ASP A 96 0.74 -2.75 8.97
C ASP A 96 1.43 -3.01 7.62
N ALA A 97 1.20 -2.13 6.63
CA ALA A 97 1.90 -2.10 5.35
C ALA A 97 1.69 -0.75 4.66
N ILE A 98 2.52 -0.45 3.67
CA ILE A 98 2.38 0.75 2.83
C ILE A 98 2.22 0.34 1.37
N ARG A 99 1.34 1.02 0.64
CA ARG A 99 1.30 0.98 -0.81
C ARG A 99 1.81 2.31 -1.36
N ILE A 100 2.75 2.24 -2.28
CA ILE A 100 3.23 3.40 -3.04
C ILE A 100 3.08 3.16 -4.55
N ASN A 101 2.95 4.27 -5.29
CA ASN A 101 3.11 4.28 -6.73
C ASN A 101 4.40 5.05 -7.06
N PRO A 102 5.44 4.37 -7.55
CA PRO A 102 6.73 5.00 -7.83
C PRO A 102 6.65 6.20 -8.76
N GLY A 103 5.78 6.14 -9.78
CA GLY A 103 5.59 7.24 -10.71
C GLY A 103 4.96 8.51 -10.11
N ASN A 104 4.35 8.40 -8.91
CA ASN A 104 3.69 9.54 -8.24
C ASN A 104 4.44 10.05 -7.01
N ILE A 105 5.28 9.21 -6.39
CA ILE A 105 5.87 9.55 -5.07
C ILE A 105 7.10 10.45 -5.19
N GLY A 106 7.54 10.72 -6.42
CA GLY A 106 8.61 11.65 -6.73
C GLY A 106 9.94 10.97 -7.06
N SER A 107 11.04 11.55 -6.61
CA SER A 107 12.39 11.12 -7.00
C SER A 107 12.81 9.79 -6.36
N ALA A 108 13.82 9.12 -6.95
CA ALA A 108 14.46 7.93 -6.38
C ALA A 108 14.94 8.15 -4.93
N LYS A 109 15.34 9.37 -4.58
CA LYS A 109 15.68 9.75 -3.20
C LYS A 109 14.50 9.60 -2.25
N ASN A 110 13.31 10.01 -2.68
CA ASN A 110 12.09 9.89 -1.88
C ASN A 110 11.69 8.42 -1.70
N ILE A 111 11.76 7.65 -2.78
CA ILE A 111 11.48 6.20 -2.74
C ILE A 111 12.45 5.51 -1.77
N LYS A 112 13.74 5.82 -1.87
CA LYS A 112 14.76 5.28 -0.96
C LYS A 112 14.46 5.62 0.51
N ALA A 113 14.08 6.85 0.81
CA ALA A 113 13.75 7.26 2.18
C ALA A 113 12.57 6.44 2.74
N VAL A 114 11.52 6.18 1.94
CA VAL A 114 10.38 5.34 2.33
C VAL A 114 10.83 3.89 2.55
N VAL A 115 11.65 3.34 1.65
CA VAL A 115 12.18 1.98 1.77
C VAL A 115 13.02 1.83 3.02
N ASP A 116 13.90 2.79 3.32
CA ASP A 116 14.76 2.76 4.50
C ASP A 116 13.94 2.81 5.80
N ALA A 117 12.90 3.66 5.86
CA ALA A 117 11.99 3.72 7.00
C ALA A 117 11.20 2.40 7.18
N CYS A 118 10.69 1.83 6.10
CA CYS A 118 9.98 0.55 6.16
C CYS A 118 10.89 -0.61 6.58
N LYS A 119 12.14 -0.65 6.09
CA LYS A 119 13.13 -1.67 6.48
C LYS A 119 13.43 -1.67 7.97
N GLN A 120 13.53 -0.50 8.61
CA GLN A 120 13.79 -0.39 10.04
C GLN A 120 12.73 -1.10 10.89
N ARG A 121 11.51 -1.25 10.37
CA ARG A 121 10.37 -1.87 11.06
C ARG A 121 9.91 -3.18 10.45
N ASN A 122 10.61 -3.72 9.47
CA ASN A 122 10.18 -4.87 8.67
C ASN A 122 8.76 -4.68 8.09
N LEU A 123 8.42 -3.45 7.71
CA LEU A 123 7.12 -3.08 7.18
C LEU A 123 7.04 -3.44 5.70
N PRO A 124 6.07 -4.27 5.26
CA PRO A 124 5.91 -4.60 3.85
C PRO A 124 5.52 -3.39 3.01
N ILE A 125 6.09 -3.33 1.80
CA ILE A 125 5.76 -2.32 0.80
C ILE A 125 5.09 -3.00 -0.39
N ARG A 126 3.94 -2.47 -0.82
CA ARG A 126 3.29 -2.83 -2.07
C ARG A 126 3.61 -1.80 -3.14
N ILE A 127 4.24 -2.24 -4.22
CA ILE A 127 4.46 -1.42 -5.41
C ILE A 127 3.22 -1.51 -6.30
N GLY A 128 2.56 -0.36 -6.55
CA GLY A 128 1.39 -0.29 -7.40
C GLY A 128 1.65 0.64 -8.58
N VAL A 129 1.75 0.11 -9.77
CA VAL A 129 1.92 0.86 -11.03
C VAL A 129 0.62 0.91 -11.82
N ASN A 130 0.44 1.96 -12.60
CA ASN A 130 -0.65 2.05 -13.58
C ASN A 130 -0.22 2.91 -14.78
N SER A 131 -0.92 2.75 -15.90
CA SER A 131 -0.58 3.42 -17.17
C SER A 131 -0.68 4.95 -17.13
N GLY A 132 -1.44 5.50 -16.19
CA GLY A 132 -1.62 6.96 -16.05
C GLY A 132 -0.51 7.67 -15.27
N SER A 133 0.40 6.92 -14.66
CA SER A 133 1.48 7.44 -13.80
C SER A 133 2.80 6.69 -13.98
N LEU A 134 3.07 6.24 -15.20
CA LEU A 134 4.37 5.66 -15.55
C LEU A 134 5.47 6.72 -15.44
N GLU A 135 6.65 6.29 -14.99
CA GLU A 135 7.84 7.12 -15.06
C GLU A 135 8.21 7.37 -16.52
N LYS A 136 8.61 8.60 -16.82
CA LYS A 136 8.86 9.07 -18.17
C LYS A 136 9.78 8.17 -18.99
N GLN A 137 10.80 7.58 -18.37
CA GLN A 137 11.75 6.65 -19.02
C GLN A 137 11.07 5.42 -19.61
N PHE A 138 10.01 4.90 -18.96
CA PHE A 138 9.26 3.73 -19.45
C PHE A 138 8.20 4.16 -20.47
N GLU A 139 7.53 5.31 -20.27
CA GLU A 139 6.58 5.84 -21.23
C GLU A 139 7.27 6.19 -22.56
N ASP A 140 8.45 6.83 -22.53
CA ASP A 140 9.22 7.20 -23.73
C ASP A 140 9.71 5.96 -24.50
N ARG A 141 10.06 4.86 -23.80
CA ARG A 141 10.59 3.63 -24.41
C ARG A 141 9.52 2.68 -24.92
N TYR A 142 8.43 2.51 -24.20
CA TYR A 142 7.43 1.48 -24.44
C TYR A 142 6.03 2.02 -24.67
N GLY A 143 5.82 3.35 -24.57
CA GLY A 143 4.50 3.93 -24.56
C GLY A 143 3.69 3.54 -23.32
N ARG A 144 2.36 3.79 -23.35
CA ARG A 144 1.45 3.40 -22.26
C ARG A 144 0.93 1.98 -22.44
N THR A 145 1.83 1.02 -22.37
CA THR A 145 1.55 -0.40 -22.61
C THR A 145 1.63 -1.22 -21.32
N VAL A 146 1.18 -2.47 -21.40
CA VAL A 146 1.34 -3.45 -20.30
C VAL A 146 2.82 -3.70 -20.05
N GLU A 147 3.64 -3.76 -21.10
CA GLU A 147 5.08 -3.95 -21.01
C GLU A 147 5.73 -2.82 -20.21
N ALA A 148 5.37 -1.56 -20.48
CA ALA A 148 5.85 -0.41 -19.72
C ALA A 148 5.51 -0.52 -18.22
N MET A 149 4.30 -0.98 -17.89
CA MET A 149 3.89 -1.20 -16.50
C MET A 149 4.70 -2.31 -15.83
N VAL A 150 4.97 -3.40 -16.54
CA VAL A 150 5.80 -4.51 -16.01
C VAL A 150 7.22 -4.05 -15.77
N GLU A 151 7.84 -3.36 -16.74
CA GLU A 151 9.21 -2.84 -16.61
C GLU A 151 9.32 -1.81 -15.47
N SER A 152 8.35 -0.90 -15.35
CA SER A 152 8.28 0.05 -14.22
C SER A 152 8.17 -0.69 -12.88
N ALA A 153 7.34 -1.71 -12.77
CA ALA A 153 7.21 -2.48 -11.54
C ALA A 153 8.52 -3.21 -11.19
N LEU A 154 9.15 -3.90 -12.15
CA LEU A 154 10.40 -4.63 -11.93
C LEU A 154 11.56 -3.71 -11.54
N TYR A 155 11.61 -2.52 -12.12
CA TYR A 155 12.63 -1.52 -11.79
C TYR A 155 12.56 -1.04 -10.34
N ASN A 156 11.37 -1.06 -9.74
CA ASN A 156 11.10 -0.54 -8.39
C ASN A 156 11.03 -1.63 -7.31
N ILE A 157 11.30 -2.90 -7.65
CA ILE A 157 11.37 -4.04 -6.71
C ILE A 157 12.81 -4.36 -6.36
#